data_c5d9b141cd8d38c596228df6252519ac
#
_entry.id   c5d9b141cd8d38c596228df6252519ac
#
_cell.length_a   1.000
_cell.length_b   1.000
_cell.length_c   1.000
_cell.angle_alpha   90.00
_cell.angle_beta   90.00
_cell.angle_gamma   90.00
#
_symmetry.space_group_name_H-M   'P 1'
#
loop_
_entity.id
_entity.type
_entity.pdbx_description
1 polymer ?
#
loop_
_entity_poly.entity_id
_entity_poly.type
_entity_poly.pdbx_seq_one_letter_code
_entity_poly.pdbx_strand_id
1 'polypeptide(L)'
;MNTLPYRLVARLALSAALATTTFTSQAQTAGEPQLNLPRTELRAGMYRIDTQVAARFHERQIGLMHRKSMPQHEGMLFVFEQPGVQCFWMKNTLIPLTAAFVADDGTIVNLADMQPLDEASHCSAKPVRYVLEMNQGWFKSKNIQAGSKISGAPFQPRP
;
A
#
# COMPACT_ATOMS: atom_id res chain seq x y z
N MET A 1 -66.01 47.21 -31.32
CA MET A 1 -64.97 46.71 -32.24
C MET A 1 -63.62 47.07 -31.66
N ASN A 2 -63.02 46.19 -30.91
CA ASN A 2 -61.64 46.36 -30.45
C ASN A 2 -61.02 44.97 -30.22
N THR A 3 -60.15 44.61 -31.12
CA THR A 3 -59.41 43.36 -31.12
C THR A 3 -58.17 43.56 -30.28
N LEU A 4 -58.00 42.76 -29.21
CA LEU A 4 -56.74 42.65 -28.45
C LEU A 4 -55.79 41.62 -29.10
N PRO A 5 -54.51 41.86 -29.20
CA PRO A 5 -53.56 40.87 -29.71
C PRO A 5 -53.08 39.91 -28.59
N TYR A 6 -53.09 38.62 -28.90
CA TYR A 6 -52.50 37.53 -28.10
C TYR A 6 -51.00 37.68 -28.03
N ARG A 7 -50.46 37.81 -26.83
CA ARG A 7 -49.01 37.71 -26.58
C ARG A 7 -48.61 36.22 -26.36
N LEU A 8 -47.87 35.69 -27.31
CA LEU A 8 -47.22 34.40 -27.23
C LEU A 8 -46.10 34.46 -26.19
N VAL A 9 -46.23 33.74 -25.06
CA VAL A 9 -45.15 33.58 -24.08
C VAL A 9 -44.40 32.29 -24.44
N ALA A 10 -43.23 32.44 -25.04
CA ALA A 10 -42.32 31.32 -25.27
C ALA A 10 -41.69 30.90 -23.95
N ARG A 11 -42.00 29.68 -23.49
CA ARG A 11 -41.34 29.06 -22.35
C ARG A 11 -40.06 28.39 -22.86
N LEU A 12 -38.90 28.94 -22.52
CA LEU A 12 -37.63 28.26 -22.65
C LEU A 12 -37.54 27.14 -21.58
N ALA A 13 -37.58 25.90 -22.01
CA ALA A 13 -37.27 24.78 -21.17
C ALA A 13 -35.72 24.61 -21.10
N LEU A 14 -35.14 24.93 -19.96
CA LEU A 14 -33.73 24.72 -19.70
C LEU A 14 -33.51 23.27 -19.26
N SER A 15 -33.06 22.40 -20.17
CA SER A 15 -32.75 21.00 -19.89
C SER A 15 -31.39 20.93 -19.24
N ALA A 16 -31.31 20.77 -17.91
CA ALA A 16 -30.11 20.46 -17.19
C ALA A 16 -29.73 18.98 -17.37
N ALA A 17 -28.75 18.69 -18.19
CA ALA A 17 -28.18 17.36 -18.32
C ALA A 17 -27.29 17.08 -17.08
N LEU A 18 -27.76 16.22 -16.16
CA LEU A 18 -26.94 15.65 -15.09
C LEU A 18 -25.97 14.65 -15.72
N ALA A 19 -24.69 15.03 -15.80
CA ALA A 19 -23.62 14.07 -16.11
C ALA A 19 -23.35 13.22 -14.87
N THR A 20 -23.86 12.00 -14.83
CA THR A 20 -23.53 11.00 -13.83
C THR A 20 -22.15 10.41 -14.14
N THR A 21 -21.11 10.85 -13.43
CA THR A 21 -19.79 10.21 -13.46
C THR A 21 -19.86 8.88 -12.72
N THR A 22 -19.93 7.78 -13.46
CA THR A 22 -19.80 6.43 -12.92
C THR A 22 -18.35 6.16 -12.55
N PHE A 23 -18.03 6.14 -11.25
CA PHE A 23 -16.76 5.60 -10.76
C PHE A 23 -16.80 4.08 -10.94
N THR A 24 -16.14 3.56 -11.96
CA THR A 24 -15.87 2.12 -12.08
C THR A 24 -14.84 1.73 -11.05
N SER A 25 -15.27 1.13 -9.93
CA SER A 25 -14.39 0.42 -9.01
C SER A 25 -13.88 -0.82 -9.75
N GLN A 26 -12.60 -0.83 -10.12
CA GLN A 26 -11.97 -2.03 -10.65
C GLN A 26 -11.80 -3.03 -9.52
N ALA A 27 -12.65 -4.04 -9.45
CA ALA A 27 -12.45 -5.20 -8.62
C ALA A 27 -11.22 -5.96 -9.15
N GLN A 28 -10.19 -6.15 -8.30
CA GLN A 28 -9.05 -6.99 -8.66
C GLN A 28 -9.51 -8.44 -8.81
N THR A 29 -9.20 -9.04 -9.95
CA THR A 29 -9.44 -10.46 -10.19
C THR A 29 -8.53 -11.30 -9.30
N ALA A 30 -9.08 -12.39 -8.72
CA ALA A 30 -8.30 -13.32 -7.91
C ALA A 30 -7.15 -13.90 -8.76
N GLY A 31 -5.89 -13.79 -8.26
CA GLY A 31 -4.71 -14.29 -8.95
C GLY A 31 -3.91 -13.24 -9.73
N GLU A 32 -4.29 -11.96 -9.69
CA GLU A 32 -3.51 -10.87 -10.27
C GLU A 32 -2.72 -10.07 -9.20
N PRO A 33 -1.50 -9.59 -9.53
CA PRO A 33 -0.73 -8.77 -8.62
C PRO A 33 -1.36 -7.39 -8.48
N GLN A 34 -1.37 -6.83 -7.27
CA GLN A 34 -1.69 -5.41 -7.09
C GLN A 34 -0.46 -4.53 -7.40
N LEU A 35 -0.60 -3.63 -8.37
CA LEU A 35 0.51 -2.81 -8.85
C LEU A 35 0.30 -1.30 -8.64
N ASN A 36 -0.93 -0.89 -8.31
CA ASN A 36 -1.36 0.51 -8.32
C ASN A 36 -1.66 1.07 -6.92
N LEU A 37 -0.93 0.63 -5.89
CA LEU A 37 -1.05 1.22 -4.56
C LEU A 37 -0.36 2.60 -4.48
N PRO A 38 -0.81 3.48 -3.58
CA PRO A 38 -0.08 4.71 -3.27
C PRO A 38 1.37 4.43 -2.92
N ARG A 39 2.27 5.35 -3.26
CA ARG A 39 3.70 5.19 -3.02
C ARG A 39 4.22 6.25 -2.05
N THR A 40 5.26 5.90 -1.32
CA THR A 40 6.02 6.81 -0.46
C THR A 40 7.50 6.49 -0.53
N GLU A 41 8.35 7.50 -0.38
CA GLU A 41 9.79 7.31 -0.24
C GLU A 41 10.12 7.03 1.24
N LEU A 42 10.77 5.90 1.47
CA LEU A 42 11.41 5.58 2.75
C LEU A 42 12.92 5.62 2.60
N ARG A 43 13.61 5.66 3.74
CA ARG A 43 15.07 5.57 3.79
C ARG A 43 15.52 4.62 4.91
N ALA A 44 16.55 3.84 4.60
CA ALA A 44 17.29 3.05 5.57
C ALA A 44 18.76 3.50 5.50
N GLY A 45 19.18 4.35 6.44
CA GLY A 45 20.43 5.08 6.34
C GLY A 45 20.49 5.95 5.08
N MET A 46 21.50 5.73 4.22
CA MET A 46 21.66 6.46 2.95
C MET A 46 20.82 5.90 1.79
N TYR A 47 20.21 4.72 1.94
CA TYR A 47 19.49 4.03 0.87
C TYR A 47 18.05 4.50 0.79
N ARG A 48 17.62 4.88 -0.41
CA ARG A 48 16.24 5.24 -0.73
C ARG A 48 15.47 4.01 -1.15
N ILE A 49 14.22 3.92 -0.72
CA ILE A 49 13.29 2.83 -1.04
C ILE A 49 12.02 3.47 -1.58
N ASP A 50 11.65 3.14 -2.81
CA ASP A 50 10.37 3.50 -3.38
C ASP A 50 9.33 2.46 -2.95
N THR A 51 8.44 2.83 -2.05
CA THR A 51 7.62 1.88 -1.31
C THR A 51 6.15 2.04 -1.66
N GLN A 52 5.49 0.97 -2.11
CA GLN A 52 4.05 0.92 -2.17
C GLN A 52 3.47 0.74 -0.76
N VAL A 53 2.32 1.37 -0.49
CA VAL A 53 1.68 1.38 0.84
C VAL A 53 0.40 0.56 0.82
N ALA A 54 0.40 -0.57 1.53
CA ALA A 54 -0.76 -1.42 1.78
C ALA A 54 -1.36 -1.06 3.15
N ALA A 55 -2.37 -0.17 3.17
CA ALA A 55 -2.99 0.31 4.39
C ALA A 55 -4.38 -0.29 4.66
N ARG A 56 -5.14 -0.64 3.60
CA ARG A 56 -6.46 -1.24 3.76
C ARG A 56 -6.35 -2.75 3.98
N PHE A 57 -7.32 -3.32 4.64
CA PHE A 57 -7.33 -4.76 4.97
C PHE A 57 -7.08 -5.65 3.74
N HIS A 58 -7.82 -5.43 2.64
CA HIS A 58 -7.66 -6.24 1.42
C HIS A 58 -6.29 -6.00 0.74
N GLU A 59 -5.71 -4.80 0.81
CA GLU A 59 -4.38 -4.50 0.28
C GLU A 59 -3.31 -5.28 1.03
N ARG A 60 -3.43 -5.35 2.38
CA ARG A 60 -2.53 -6.14 3.22
C ARG A 60 -2.69 -7.65 2.99
N GLN A 61 -3.92 -8.12 2.73
CA GLN A 61 -4.16 -9.54 2.42
C GLN A 61 -3.51 -9.98 1.12
N ILE A 62 -3.51 -9.12 0.08
CA ILE A 62 -2.90 -9.43 -1.21
C ILE A 62 -1.37 -9.23 -1.14
N GLY A 63 -0.91 -8.14 -0.53
CA GLY A 63 0.51 -7.84 -0.42
C GLY A 63 1.25 -7.93 -1.75
N LEU A 64 2.34 -8.67 -1.78
CA LEU A 64 3.19 -8.91 -2.97
C LEU A 64 2.84 -10.21 -3.71
N MET A 65 1.68 -10.82 -3.45
CA MET A 65 1.21 -12.03 -4.15
C MET A 65 1.23 -11.84 -5.66
N HIS A 66 1.49 -12.94 -6.38
CA HIS A 66 1.47 -13.06 -7.85
C HIS A 66 2.51 -12.22 -8.60
N ARG A 67 3.37 -11.44 -7.92
CA ARG A 67 4.46 -10.70 -8.57
C ARG A 67 5.56 -11.66 -9.00
N LYS A 68 5.97 -11.54 -10.27
CA LYS A 68 7.07 -12.34 -10.85
C LYS A 68 8.44 -11.74 -10.56
N SER A 69 8.50 -10.44 -10.28
CA SER A 69 9.71 -9.71 -9.92
C SER A 69 9.38 -8.40 -9.21
N MET A 70 10.37 -7.83 -8.52
CA MET A 70 10.31 -6.50 -7.93
C MET A 70 11.69 -5.86 -8.05
N PRO A 71 11.80 -4.59 -8.52
CA PRO A 71 13.07 -3.86 -8.56
C PRO A 71 13.75 -3.80 -7.21
N GLN A 72 15.10 -3.80 -7.19
CA GLN A 72 15.87 -3.85 -5.94
C GLN A 72 15.68 -2.64 -5.02
N HIS A 73 15.27 -1.49 -5.56
CA HIS A 73 15.00 -0.28 -4.80
C HIS A 73 13.52 -0.13 -4.41
N GLU A 74 12.68 -1.10 -4.77
CA GLU A 74 11.26 -1.10 -4.42
C GLU A 74 10.95 -2.05 -3.27
N GLY A 75 9.84 -1.73 -2.56
CA GLY A 75 9.29 -2.55 -1.49
C GLY A 75 7.81 -2.30 -1.28
N MET A 76 7.26 -2.97 -0.26
CA MET A 76 5.89 -2.72 0.19
C MET A 76 5.87 -2.47 1.70
N LEU A 77 5.27 -1.35 2.10
CA LEU A 77 5.01 -1.00 3.49
C LEU A 77 3.58 -1.36 3.85
N PHE A 78 3.42 -2.30 4.76
CA PHE A 78 2.14 -2.65 5.37
C PHE A 78 1.92 -1.75 6.58
N VAL A 79 0.75 -1.10 6.63
CA VAL A 79 0.38 -0.18 7.71
C VAL A 79 -0.84 -0.73 8.42
N PHE A 80 -0.73 -0.96 9.72
CA PHE A 80 -1.81 -1.43 10.58
C PHE A 80 -2.36 -0.29 11.42
N GLU A 81 -3.63 -0.36 11.77
CA GLU A 81 -4.33 0.68 12.53
C GLU A 81 -3.79 0.82 13.96
N GLN A 82 -3.45 -0.34 14.57
CA GLN A 82 -2.92 -0.42 15.93
C GLN A 82 -1.69 -1.33 15.96
N PRO A 83 -0.73 -1.09 16.89
CA PRO A 83 0.36 -2.02 17.11
C PRO A 83 -0.15 -3.39 17.56
N GLY A 84 0.38 -4.45 16.98
CA GLY A 84 0.08 -5.83 17.31
C GLY A 84 1.22 -6.75 16.92
N VAL A 85 1.21 -8.00 17.38
CA VAL A 85 2.09 -9.02 16.83
C VAL A 85 1.60 -9.30 15.41
N GLN A 86 2.42 -8.91 14.42
CA GLN A 86 2.11 -9.09 13.01
C GLN A 86 2.81 -10.34 12.49
N CYS A 87 2.06 -11.21 11.83
CA CYS A 87 2.59 -12.44 11.25
C CYS A 87 2.35 -12.44 9.74
N PHE A 88 3.36 -12.84 8.98
CA PHE A 88 3.38 -12.88 7.53
C PHE A 88 3.65 -14.29 7.04
N TRP A 89 3.15 -14.61 5.88
CA TRP A 89 3.35 -15.86 5.16
C TRP A 89 3.57 -15.57 3.68
N MET A 90 4.03 -16.58 2.92
CA MET A 90 4.36 -16.41 1.51
C MET A 90 3.35 -17.09 0.56
N LYS A 91 2.12 -17.34 1.03
CA LYS A 91 1.06 -17.89 0.17
C LYS A 91 0.91 -17.06 -1.10
N ASN A 92 0.90 -17.70 -2.27
CA ASN A 92 0.83 -17.07 -3.59
C ASN A 92 1.92 -16.03 -3.89
N THR A 93 2.96 -15.91 -3.07
CA THR A 93 4.09 -14.99 -3.29
C THR A 93 5.21 -15.73 -3.98
N LEU A 94 5.60 -15.26 -5.18
CA LEU A 94 6.50 -15.99 -6.09
C LEU A 94 7.96 -15.56 -5.97
N ILE A 95 8.23 -14.45 -5.30
CA ILE A 95 9.59 -13.90 -5.14
C ILE A 95 10.03 -14.03 -3.68
N PRO A 96 11.32 -14.34 -3.42
CA PRO A 96 11.84 -14.42 -2.06
C PRO A 96 11.91 -13.02 -1.44
N LEU A 97 11.43 -12.88 -0.21
CA LEU A 97 11.32 -11.61 0.50
C LEU A 97 12.01 -11.64 1.87
N THR A 98 12.35 -10.46 2.38
CA THR A 98 12.65 -10.24 3.80
C THR A 98 11.65 -9.24 4.37
N ALA A 99 10.92 -9.63 5.40
CA ALA A 99 10.06 -8.75 6.18
C ALA A 99 10.87 -8.08 7.30
N ALA A 100 10.85 -6.75 7.33
CA ALA A 100 11.33 -5.94 8.45
C ALA A 100 10.13 -5.49 9.29
N PHE A 101 10.04 -5.95 10.53
CA PHE A 101 9.01 -5.53 11.48
C PHE A 101 9.47 -4.24 12.15
N VAL A 102 8.69 -3.15 12.01
CA VAL A 102 9.14 -1.79 12.35
C VAL A 102 8.22 -1.15 13.38
N ALA A 103 8.82 -0.64 14.45
CA ALA A 103 8.14 0.11 15.50
C ALA A 103 7.69 1.50 15.01
N ASP A 104 6.83 2.17 15.77
CA ASP A 104 6.27 3.49 15.43
C ASP A 104 7.34 4.58 15.24
N ASP A 105 8.48 4.44 15.89
CA ASP A 105 9.63 5.35 15.77
C ASP A 105 10.58 5.01 14.61
N GLY A 106 10.22 4.05 13.76
CA GLY A 106 11.00 3.58 12.63
C GLY A 106 12.09 2.56 12.98
N THR A 107 12.22 2.12 14.25
CA THR A 107 13.23 1.10 14.61
C THR A 107 12.80 -0.28 14.11
N ILE A 108 13.70 -0.97 13.41
CA ILE A 108 13.51 -2.37 13.05
C ILE A 108 13.60 -3.22 14.31
N VAL A 109 12.51 -3.92 14.65
CA VAL A 109 12.43 -4.83 15.80
C VAL A 109 13.12 -6.14 15.50
N ASN A 110 12.78 -6.75 14.37
CA ASN A 110 13.40 -7.96 13.83
C ASN A 110 13.19 -8.04 12.31
N LEU A 111 13.96 -8.93 11.70
CA LEU A 111 13.89 -9.29 10.28
C LEU A 111 13.54 -10.77 10.16
N ALA A 112 12.82 -11.14 9.12
CA ALA A 112 12.54 -12.52 8.77
C ALA A 112 12.69 -12.73 7.27
N ASP A 113 13.60 -13.63 6.88
CA ASP A 113 13.72 -14.10 5.50
C ASP A 113 12.64 -15.14 5.22
N MET A 114 11.93 -14.97 4.10
CA MET A 114 10.76 -15.76 3.74
C MET A 114 10.93 -16.34 2.35
N GLN A 115 10.67 -17.65 2.21
CA GLN A 115 10.81 -18.34 0.93
C GLN A 115 9.49 -18.28 0.13
N PRO A 116 9.55 -18.22 -1.20
CA PRO A 116 8.36 -18.27 -2.04
C PRO A 116 7.46 -19.47 -1.70
N LEU A 117 6.15 -19.20 -1.67
CA LEU A 117 5.08 -20.20 -1.45
C LEU A 117 5.11 -20.89 -0.09
N ASP A 118 5.98 -20.50 0.83
CA ASP A 118 5.99 -21.02 2.20
C ASP A 118 4.80 -20.43 2.99
N GLU A 119 4.00 -21.29 3.60
CA GLU A 119 2.85 -20.88 4.43
C GLU A 119 3.20 -20.86 5.94
N ALA A 120 4.45 -21.06 6.31
CA ALA A 120 4.90 -20.86 7.68
C ALA A 120 4.73 -19.40 8.11
N SER A 121 4.34 -19.19 9.37
CA SER A 121 4.16 -17.85 9.92
C SER A 121 5.49 -17.25 10.38
N HIS A 122 5.81 -16.07 9.88
CA HIS A 122 6.94 -15.25 10.29
C HIS A 122 6.43 -14.02 11.05
N CYS A 123 6.70 -13.94 12.36
CA CYS A 123 6.06 -12.97 13.22
C CYS A 123 7.04 -11.91 13.78
N SER A 124 6.48 -10.75 14.14
CA SER A 124 7.21 -9.73 14.88
C SER A 124 7.52 -10.20 16.30
N ALA A 125 8.73 -9.90 16.78
CA ALA A 125 9.15 -10.22 18.15
C ALA A 125 8.47 -9.35 19.22
N LYS A 126 7.88 -8.22 18.82
CA LYS A 126 7.12 -7.30 19.67
C LYS A 126 5.95 -6.73 18.88
N PRO A 127 4.92 -6.16 19.51
CA PRO A 127 3.87 -5.45 18.79
C PRO A 127 4.45 -4.34 17.91
N VAL A 128 4.06 -4.32 16.63
CA VAL A 128 4.46 -3.31 15.64
C VAL A 128 3.25 -2.88 14.82
N ARG A 129 3.32 -1.67 14.25
CA ARG A 129 2.31 -1.13 13.33
C ARG A 129 2.75 -1.22 11.90
N TYR A 130 4.01 -1.41 11.63
CA TYR A 130 4.57 -1.36 10.28
C TYR A 130 5.38 -2.62 9.97
N VAL A 131 5.24 -3.09 8.72
CA VAL A 131 6.11 -4.14 8.19
C VAL A 131 6.56 -3.70 6.80
N LEU A 132 7.87 -3.71 6.56
CA LEU A 132 8.46 -3.37 5.27
C LEU A 132 9.01 -4.64 4.63
N GLU A 133 8.43 -5.04 3.49
CA GLU A 133 8.95 -6.15 2.68
C GLU A 133 9.84 -5.64 1.56
N MET A 134 11.01 -6.25 1.44
CA MET A 134 12.00 -6.03 0.39
C MET A 134 12.41 -7.36 -0.23
N ASN A 135 13.01 -7.32 -1.43
CA ASN A 135 13.68 -8.50 -1.97
C ASN A 135 14.62 -9.13 -0.94
N GLN A 136 14.60 -10.46 -0.83
CA GLN A 136 15.46 -11.18 0.12
C GLN A 136 16.93 -10.80 -0.05
N GLY A 137 17.61 -10.63 1.07
CA GLY A 137 19.02 -10.21 1.10
C GLY A 137 19.27 -8.70 0.95
N TRP A 138 18.24 -7.89 0.63
CA TRP A 138 18.40 -6.45 0.48
C TRP A 138 18.96 -5.79 1.75
N PHE A 139 18.37 -6.06 2.90
CA PHE A 139 18.81 -5.51 4.18
C PHE A 139 20.25 -5.96 4.52
N LYS A 140 20.54 -7.25 4.36
CA LYS A 140 21.85 -7.83 4.61
C LYS A 140 22.95 -7.20 3.75
N SER A 141 22.68 -6.99 2.45
CA SER A 141 23.64 -6.40 1.51
C SER A 141 23.99 -4.95 1.83
N LYS A 142 23.20 -4.28 2.67
CA LYS A 142 23.36 -2.88 3.08
C LYS A 142 23.70 -2.74 4.56
N ASN A 143 24.01 -3.84 5.23
CA ASN A 143 24.31 -3.89 6.66
C ASN A 143 23.21 -3.26 7.54
N ILE A 144 21.93 -3.48 7.13
CA ILE A 144 20.74 -3.05 7.88
C ILE A 144 20.24 -4.26 8.67
N GLN A 145 20.03 -4.08 9.97
CA GLN A 145 19.70 -5.15 10.91
C GLN A 145 18.69 -4.67 11.97
N ALA A 146 18.29 -5.54 12.87
CA ALA A 146 17.48 -5.15 14.02
C ALA A 146 18.20 -4.02 14.79
N GLY A 147 17.43 -3.01 15.21
CA GLY A 147 17.94 -1.76 15.80
C GLY A 147 18.25 -0.66 14.79
N SER A 148 18.40 -0.96 13.48
CA SER A 148 18.52 0.06 12.44
C SER A 148 17.21 0.87 12.31
N LYS A 149 17.31 2.10 11.78
CA LYS A 149 16.17 3.00 11.60
C LYS A 149 15.72 3.06 10.14
N ILE A 150 14.41 2.94 9.96
CA ILE A 150 13.71 3.36 8.74
C ILE A 150 13.18 4.78 8.98
N SER A 151 13.31 5.66 8.02
CA SER A 151 12.84 7.05 8.08
C SER A 151 11.99 7.40 6.86
N GLY A 152 11.32 8.55 6.89
CA GLY A 152 10.33 8.98 5.92
C GLY A 152 8.91 8.85 6.49
N ALA A 153 7.90 9.28 5.75
CA ALA A 153 6.52 9.07 6.18
C ALA A 153 6.20 7.55 6.18
N PRO A 154 5.58 6.97 7.24
CA PRO A 154 4.89 7.62 8.36
C PRO A 154 5.73 7.75 9.64
N PHE A 155 7.04 7.51 9.60
CA PHE A 155 7.94 7.47 10.77
C PHE A 155 8.42 8.85 11.22
N GLN A 156 7.97 9.92 10.57
CA GLN A 156 8.29 11.29 11.01
C GLN A 156 7.51 11.64 12.27
N PRO A 157 8.11 12.41 13.21
CA PRO A 157 7.36 12.97 14.32
C PRO A 157 6.16 13.76 13.76
N ARG A 158 4.96 13.48 14.27
CA ARG A 158 3.81 14.34 13.96
C ARG A 158 4.06 15.70 14.61
N PRO A 159 3.83 16.80 13.86
CA PRO A 159 3.94 18.15 14.40
C PRO A 159 2.98 18.41 15.56
#